data_0bf73c2fbb6fc15d4fb648b24b7ac289
#
_entry.id   0bf73c2fbb6fc15d4fb648b24b7ac289
#
_cell.length_a   1.000
_cell.length_b   1.000
_cell.length_c   1.000
_cell.angle_alpha   90.00
_cell.angle_beta   90.00
_cell.angle_gamma   90.00
#
_symmetry.space_group_name_H-M   'P 1'
#
loop_
_entity.id
_entity.type
_entity.pdbx_description
1 polymer ?
#
loop_
_entity_poly.entity_id
_entity_poly.type
_entity_poly.pdbx_seq_one_letter_code
_entity_poly.pdbx_strand_id
1 'polypeptide(L)'
;MSVPTLYVVATPIGNLADLSPRAQEVLRSVAAICAEDTRRSGQLLSHFGIQQPLVALHEHNEEALSQRLVARLQAGESLALVSDAGTPLVSDPGFRLVRAARAAGIKVSPIPGACAAIAALSVAGLPSDRFSFEGFLPAKASGRRDRLQALAGEVRTMVFYESSHRIAESLADMAAIFGGERPAVLARELTKLFETVLDGNLAGLLAQVEADENQRKGEFVVMVQGAGDDAEAQLAHGRQVYAKLSEHLPPSTAAKLAAELTGAPRKALYGS
;
A
#
# COMPACT_ATOMS: atom_id res chain seq x y z
N MET A 1 -26.25 21.73 -17.59
CA MET A 1 -26.23 20.95 -16.33
C MET A 1 -24.96 20.17 -16.31
N SER A 2 -24.21 20.20 -15.22
CA SER A 2 -22.97 19.39 -15.08
C SER A 2 -23.33 17.89 -15.01
N VAL A 3 -22.51 17.05 -15.61
CA VAL A 3 -22.70 15.58 -15.57
C VAL A 3 -22.53 15.11 -14.12
N PRO A 4 -23.50 14.36 -13.54
CA PRO A 4 -23.37 13.80 -12.20
C PRO A 4 -22.08 12.97 -12.08
N THR A 5 -21.29 13.23 -11.07
CA THR A 5 -19.95 12.67 -10.96
C THR A 5 -19.68 12.22 -9.51
N LEU A 6 -19.14 11.02 -9.36
CA LEU A 6 -18.49 10.59 -8.13
C LEU A 6 -17.02 11.02 -8.19
N TYR A 7 -16.63 11.96 -7.34
CA TYR A 7 -15.24 12.40 -7.21
C TYR A 7 -14.53 11.59 -6.14
N VAL A 8 -13.40 10.97 -6.48
CA VAL A 8 -12.50 10.32 -5.52
C VAL A 8 -11.41 11.33 -5.19
N VAL A 9 -11.46 11.91 -3.99
CA VAL A 9 -10.64 13.06 -3.61
C VAL A 9 -9.59 12.67 -2.61
N ALA A 10 -8.31 12.81 -2.99
CA ALA A 10 -7.21 12.62 -2.05
C ALA A 10 -7.16 13.76 -1.03
N THR A 11 -6.93 13.38 0.23
CA THR A 11 -6.79 14.29 1.38
C THR A 11 -5.34 14.32 1.88
N PRO A 12 -4.95 15.31 2.69
CA PRO A 12 -3.62 15.39 3.27
C PRO A 12 -3.26 14.17 4.12
N ILE A 13 -1.98 13.78 4.11
CA ILE A 13 -1.44 12.70 4.94
C ILE A 13 -0.73 13.21 6.21
N GLY A 14 -0.77 14.53 6.47
CA GLY A 14 -0.16 15.13 7.64
C GLY A 14 -0.02 16.64 7.55
N ASN A 15 0.07 17.19 6.34
CA ASN A 15 0.19 18.63 6.11
C ASN A 15 -1.05 19.16 5.38
N LEU A 16 -1.81 20.02 6.04
CA LEU A 16 -3.03 20.60 5.46
C LEU A 16 -2.81 21.35 4.14
N ALA A 17 -1.61 21.90 3.93
CA ALA A 17 -1.25 22.58 2.69
C ALA A 17 -1.23 21.66 1.45
N ASP A 18 -1.20 20.33 1.65
CA ASP A 18 -1.24 19.36 0.56
C ASP A 18 -2.65 19.13 -0.01
N LEU A 19 -3.69 19.74 0.56
CA LEU A 19 -5.03 19.73 -0.04
C LEU A 19 -5.06 20.69 -1.24
N SER A 20 -5.12 20.15 -2.44
CA SER A 20 -5.06 20.95 -3.66
C SER A 20 -6.25 21.94 -3.76
N PRO A 21 -6.07 23.12 -4.42
CA PRO A 21 -7.17 24.05 -4.67
C PRO A 21 -8.36 23.40 -5.36
N ARG A 22 -8.10 22.52 -6.35
CA ARG A 22 -9.15 21.79 -7.06
C ARG A 22 -9.90 20.80 -6.16
N ALA A 23 -9.22 20.16 -5.19
CA ALA A 23 -9.89 19.34 -4.21
C ALA A 23 -10.85 20.16 -3.34
N GLN A 24 -10.42 21.33 -2.88
CA GLN A 24 -11.27 22.24 -2.11
C GLN A 24 -12.48 22.72 -2.91
N GLU A 25 -12.32 23.09 -4.19
CA GLU A 25 -13.42 23.50 -5.07
C GLU A 25 -14.43 22.37 -5.26
N VAL A 26 -13.96 21.14 -5.55
CA VAL A 26 -14.83 19.97 -5.69
C VAL A 26 -15.59 19.70 -4.40
N LEU A 27 -14.89 19.67 -3.26
CA LEU A 27 -15.52 19.41 -1.96
C LEU A 27 -16.56 20.46 -1.59
N ARG A 28 -16.44 21.73 -2.05
CA ARG A 28 -17.47 22.78 -1.88
C ARG A 28 -18.67 22.62 -2.80
N SER A 29 -18.49 21.97 -3.96
CA SER A 29 -19.49 21.92 -5.03
C SER A 29 -20.40 20.69 -5.00
N VAL A 30 -20.01 19.63 -4.31
CA VAL A 30 -20.76 18.36 -4.27
C VAL A 30 -21.96 18.43 -3.31
N ALA A 31 -22.96 17.59 -3.54
CA ALA A 31 -24.14 17.51 -2.68
C ALA A 31 -23.88 16.83 -1.32
N ALA A 32 -22.89 15.97 -1.25
CA ALA A 32 -22.44 15.35 -0.01
C ALA A 32 -21.03 14.73 -0.18
N ILE A 33 -20.36 14.53 0.95
CA ILE A 33 -19.04 13.91 1.03
C ILE A 33 -19.14 12.61 1.81
N CYS A 34 -18.77 11.50 1.17
CA CYS A 34 -18.67 10.19 1.79
C CYS A 34 -17.30 10.07 2.46
N ALA A 35 -17.25 9.77 3.74
CA ALA A 35 -16.03 9.74 4.54
C ALA A 35 -16.01 8.51 5.46
N GLU A 36 -14.84 7.96 5.73
CA GLU A 36 -14.65 6.83 6.63
C GLU A 36 -14.97 7.24 8.08
N ASP A 37 -14.24 8.19 8.63
CA ASP A 37 -14.58 8.85 9.91
C ASP A 37 -15.03 10.30 9.64
N THR A 38 -16.35 10.53 9.80
CA THR A 38 -16.96 11.84 9.58
C THR A 38 -16.46 12.93 10.54
N ARG A 39 -15.90 12.55 11.69
CA ARG A 39 -15.34 13.50 12.67
C ARG A 39 -14.00 14.04 12.18
N ARG A 40 -13.11 13.17 11.70
CA ARG A 40 -11.80 13.55 11.13
C ARG A 40 -11.99 14.38 9.86
N SER A 41 -12.81 13.88 8.94
CA SER A 41 -13.12 14.61 7.72
C SER A 41 -13.80 15.94 8.03
N GLY A 42 -14.69 16.01 9.03
CA GLY A 42 -15.33 17.25 9.47
C GLY A 42 -14.33 18.29 9.97
N GLN A 43 -13.29 17.87 10.69
CA GLN A 43 -12.20 18.77 11.13
C GLN A 43 -11.43 19.34 9.93
N LEU A 44 -11.06 18.48 8.97
CA LEU A 44 -10.40 18.90 7.74
C LEU A 44 -11.25 19.91 6.97
N LEU A 45 -12.53 19.60 6.73
CA LEU A 45 -13.44 20.47 6.00
C LEU A 45 -13.65 21.81 6.70
N SER A 46 -13.80 21.80 8.03
CA SER A 46 -13.94 23.02 8.83
C SER A 46 -12.73 23.94 8.72
N HIS A 47 -11.51 23.37 8.70
CA HIS A 47 -10.29 24.15 8.50
C HIS A 47 -10.30 24.93 7.20
N PHE A 48 -10.87 24.37 6.12
CA PHE A 48 -11.00 25.01 4.81
C PHE A 48 -12.33 25.75 4.58
N GLY A 49 -13.15 25.89 5.64
CA GLY A 49 -14.45 26.56 5.54
C GLY A 49 -15.46 25.86 4.62
N ILE A 50 -15.36 24.52 4.51
CA ILE A 50 -16.24 23.70 3.67
C ILE A 50 -17.36 23.14 4.55
N GLN A 51 -18.63 23.43 4.18
CA GLN A 51 -19.81 23.06 4.95
C GLN A 51 -20.75 22.16 4.13
N GLN A 52 -20.25 20.95 3.79
CA GLN A 52 -21.04 19.98 3.05
C GLN A 52 -21.52 18.83 3.95
N PRO A 53 -22.68 18.24 3.69
CA PRO A 53 -23.17 17.08 4.41
C PRO A 53 -22.17 15.93 4.34
N LEU A 54 -21.87 15.32 5.49
CA LEU A 54 -21.03 14.14 5.58
C LEU A 54 -21.87 12.87 5.67
N VAL A 55 -21.46 11.82 4.95
CA VAL A 55 -22.07 10.51 4.97
C VAL A 55 -21.01 9.50 5.40
N ALA A 56 -21.20 8.82 6.52
CA ALA A 56 -20.26 7.80 7.00
C ALA A 56 -20.28 6.58 6.05
N LEU A 57 -19.12 6.24 5.47
CA LEU A 57 -18.92 5.10 4.57
C LEU A 57 -17.69 4.33 5.01
N HIS A 58 -17.88 3.16 5.60
CA HIS A 58 -16.85 2.28 6.11
C HIS A 58 -17.14 0.83 5.67
N GLU A 59 -16.19 -0.07 5.82
CA GLU A 59 -16.27 -1.46 5.33
C GLU A 59 -17.57 -2.18 5.71
N HIS A 60 -18.09 -1.94 6.92
CA HIS A 60 -19.29 -2.64 7.42
C HIS A 60 -20.60 -2.16 6.79
N ASN A 61 -20.68 -0.93 6.28
CA ASN A 61 -21.92 -0.37 5.70
C ASN A 61 -21.83 -0.11 4.19
N GLU A 62 -20.65 -0.24 3.60
CA GLU A 62 -20.37 0.14 2.23
C GLU A 62 -21.31 -0.52 1.21
N GLU A 63 -21.61 -1.81 1.37
CA GLU A 63 -22.47 -2.55 0.44
C GLU A 63 -23.88 -1.95 0.36
N ALA A 64 -24.54 -1.82 1.51
CA ALA A 64 -25.92 -1.31 1.58
C ALA A 64 -25.98 0.17 1.20
N LEU A 65 -24.99 0.96 1.57
CA LEU A 65 -24.96 2.40 1.33
C LEU A 65 -24.63 2.73 -0.13
N SER A 66 -23.78 1.92 -0.78
CA SER A 66 -23.39 2.14 -2.19
C SER A 66 -24.61 2.23 -3.11
N GLN A 67 -25.62 1.40 -2.93
CA GLN A 67 -26.83 1.44 -3.76
C GLN A 67 -27.60 2.78 -3.58
N ARG A 68 -27.71 3.28 -2.35
CA ARG A 68 -28.36 4.56 -2.06
C ARG A 68 -27.59 5.74 -2.64
N LEU A 69 -26.27 5.71 -2.56
CA LEU A 69 -25.40 6.75 -3.12
C LEU A 69 -25.43 6.74 -4.65
N VAL A 70 -25.49 5.57 -5.27
CA VAL A 70 -25.65 5.44 -6.73
C VAL A 70 -27.00 6.02 -7.17
N ALA A 71 -28.09 5.77 -6.43
CA ALA A 71 -29.40 6.37 -6.74
C ALA A 71 -29.37 7.90 -6.68
N ARG A 72 -28.66 8.51 -5.72
CA ARG A 72 -28.45 9.97 -5.65
C ARG A 72 -27.67 10.50 -6.86
N LEU A 73 -26.60 9.80 -7.26
CA LEU A 73 -25.83 10.15 -8.46
C LEU A 73 -26.71 10.07 -9.73
N GLN A 74 -27.55 9.04 -9.86
CA GLN A 74 -28.51 8.89 -10.97
C GLN A 74 -29.59 9.97 -10.96
N ALA A 75 -29.96 10.47 -9.79
CA ALA A 75 -30.90 11.60 -9.64
C ALA A 75 -30.26 12.97 -10.00
N GLY A 76 -29.01 13.02 -10.40
CA GLY A 76 -28.33 14.23 -10.86
C GLY A 76 -27.40 14.89 -9.84
N GLU A 77 -27.24 14.31 -8.64
CA GLU A 77 -26.31 14.81 -7.64
C GLU A 77 -24.87 14.42 -7.98
N SER A 78 -23.89 15.27 -7.64
CA SER A 78 -22.47 14.87 -7.58
C SER A 78 -22.06 14.64 -6.14
N LEU A 79 -21.24 13.62 -5.92
CA LEU A 79 -20.76 13.22 -4.58
C LEU A 79 -19.23 13.17 -4.57
N ALA A 80 -18.62 13.35 -3.41
CA ALA A 80 -17.21 13.10 -3.19
C ALA A 80 -17.02 11.91 -2.26
N LEU A 81 -15.96 11.16 -2.48
CA LEU A 81 -15.43 10.12 -1.58
C LEU A 81 -14.07 10.59 -1.09
N VAL A 82 -13.89 10.63 0.21
CA VAL A 82 -12.61 10.91 0.89
C VAL A 82 -12.28 9.78 1.87
N SER A 83 -11.01 9.59 2.15
CA SER A 83 -10.51 8.77 3.27
C SER A 83 -10.05 9.67 4.42
N ASP A 84 -9.71 9.07 5.53
CA ASP A 84 -9.19 9.77 6.70
C ASP A 84 -7.87 10.51 6.38
N ALA A 85 -7.04 9.90 5.53
CA ALA A 85 -5.80 10.49 5.05
C ALA A 85 -5.37 9.88 3.70
N GLY A 86 -4.90 10.69 2.78
CA GLY A 86 -4.36 10.22 1.51
C GLY A 86 -5.40 9.95 0.43
N THR A 87 -5.06 9.04 -0.47
CA THR A 87 -5.89 8.68 -1.63
C THR A 87 -6.87 7.57 -1.25
N PRO A 88 -8.18 7.77 -1.36
CA PRO A 88 -9.17 6.73 -1.07
C PRO A 88 -8.91 5.43 -1.86
N LEU A 89 -9.34 4.30 -1.34
CA LEU A 89 -9.15 2.94 -1.85
C LEU A 89 -7.72 2.37 -1.67
N VAL A 90 -6.74 3.17 -1.29
CA VAL A 90 -5.38 2.70 -1.02
C VAL A 90 -5.28 2.31 0.47
N SER A 91 -5.62 1.09 0.80
CA SER A 91 -5.83 0.57 2.17
C SER A 91 -7.04 1.18 2.90
N ASP A 92 -7.98 1.76 2.15
CA ASP A 92 -9.15 2.46 2.65
C ASP A 92 -10.43 1.93 1.99
N PRO A 93 -11.63 2.14 2.59
CA PRO A 93 -12.91 1.77 2.00
C PRO A 93 -13.23 2.61 0.74
N GLY A 94 -14.24 2.18 -0.03
CA GLY A 94 -14.74 2.91 -1.20
C GLY A 94 -14.75 2.09 -2.50
N PHE A 95 -14.09 0.93 -2.51
CA PHE A 95 -14.03 0.07 -3.70
C PHE A 95 -15.41 -0.34 -4.22
N ARG A 96 -16.33 -0.72 -3.32
CA ARG A 96 -17.68 -1.17 -3.70
C ARG A 96 -18.51 -0.01 -4.28
N LEU A 97 -18.40 1.18 -3.68
CA LEU A 97 -19.07 2.39 -4.18
C LEU A 97 -18.55 2.76 -5.58
N VAL A 98 -17.25 2.80 -5.79
CA VAL A 98 -16.65 3.10 -7.09
C VAL A 98 -17.07 2.07 -8.14
N ARG A 99 -17.05 0.78 -7.79
CA ARG A 99 -17.48 -0.31 -8.67
C ARG A 99 -18.98 -0.17 -9.04
N ALA A 100 -19.84 0.08 -8.06
CA ALA A 100 -21.27 0.24 -8.26
C ALA A 100 -21.59 1.48 -9.12
N ALA A 101 -20.94 2.61 -8.88
CA ALA A 101 -21.11 3.82 -9.67
C ALA A 101 -20.71 3.60 -11.14
N ARG A 102 -19.57 2.94 -11.38
CA ARG A 102 -19.13 2.57 -12.75
C ARG A 102 -20.11 1.62 -13.45
N ALA A 103 -20.60 0.61 -12.74
CA ALA A 103 -21.59 -0.33 -13.26
C ALA A 103 -22.93 0.37 -13.64
N ALA A 104 -23.27 1.43 -12.92
CA ALA A 104 -24.45 2.27 -13.19
C ALA A 104 -24.21 3.33 -14.29
N GLY A 105 -23.05 3.34 -14.97
CA GLY A 105 -22.73 4.32 -16.00
C GLY A 105 -22.41 5.72 -15.47
N ILE A 106 -22.22 5.88 -14.17
CA ILE A 106 -21.87 7.16 -13.54
C ILE A 106 -20.38 7.47 -13.81
N LYS A 107 -20.14 8.74 -14.12
CA LYS A 107 -18.77 9.26 -14.23
C LYS A 107 -18.09 9.20 -12.87
N VAL A 108 -16.93 8.53 -12.81
CA VAL A 108 -16.04 8.54 -11.65
C VAL A 108 -14.79 9.32 -12.04
N SER A 109 -14.42 10.33 -11.24
CA SER A 109 -13.30 11.23 -11.53
C SER A 109 -12.34 11.33 -10.36
N PRO A 110 -11.04 11.07 -10.55
CA PRO A 110 -10.06 11.27 -9.52
C PRO A 110 -9.70 12.75 -9.36
N ILE A 111 -9.50 13.17 -8.12
CA ILE A 111 -8.86 14.44 -7.76
C ILE A 111 -7.53 14.09 -7.12
N PRO A 112 -6.42 14.21 -7.86
CA PRO A 112 -5.09 13.82 -7.39
C PRO A 112 -4.65 14.62 -6.15
N GLY A 113 -3.91 13.97 -5.31
CA GLY A 113 -3.31 14.55 -4.11
C GLY A 113 -2.37 13.57 -3.43
N ALA A 114 -2.20 13.72 -2.13
CA ALA A 114 -1.25 12.95 -1.34
C ALA A 114 -1.58 11.44 -1.34
N CYS A 115 -0.52 10.65 -1.41
CA CYS A 115 -0.55 9.20 -1.19
C CYS A 115 0.75 8.81 -0.51
N ALA A 116 0.68 8.30 0.71
CA ALA A 116 1.86 8.01 1.52
C ALA A 116 2.82 7.02 0.84
N ALA A 117 2.29 5.99 0.16
CA ALA A 117 3.09 5.00 -0.56
C ALA A 117 3.91 5.64 -1.69
N ILE A 118 3.31 6.52 -2.49
CA ILE A 118 3.98 7.20 -3.60
C ILE A 118 4.93 8.28 -3.10
N ALA A 119 4.52 9.04 -2.07
CA ALA A 119 5.39 10.04 -1.44
C ALA A 119 6.66 9.38 -0.87
N ALA A 120 6.52 8.28 -0.15
CA ALA A 120 7.64 7.50 0.36
C ALA A 120 8.54 6.98 -0.76
N LEU A 121 7.95 6.36 -1.79
CA LEU A 121 8.71 5.79 -2.91
C LEU A 121 9.51 6.85 -3.66
N SER A 122 8.99 8.09 -3.77
CA SER A 122 9.66 9.19 -4.46
C SER A 122 10.95 9.67 -3.78
N VAL A 123 11.12 9.38 -2.50
CA VAL A 123 12.29 9.77 -1.69
C VAL A 123 13.15 8.59 -1.23
N ALA A 124 12.75 7.37 -1.57
CA ALA A 124 13.38 6.16 -1.07
C ALA A 124 14.75 5.85 -1.69
N GLY A 125 15.02 6.32 -2.92
CA GLY A 125 16.25 5.93 -3.63
C GLY A 125 16.34 4.45 -4.00
N LEU A 126 15.25 3.69 -3.89
CA LEU A 126 15.14 2.29 -4.32
C LEU A 126 14.65 2.22 -5.78
N PRO A 127 14.89 1.11 -6.50
CA PRO A 127 14.30 0.90 -7.84
C PRO A 127 12.79 1.09 -7.80
N SER A 128 12.27 2.01 -8.62
CA SER A 128 10.87 2.41 -8.59
C SER A 128 10.13 2.21 -9.91
N ASP A 129 10.82 1.71 -10.94
CA ASP A 129 10.23 1.38 -12.25
C ASP A 129 9.15 0.30 -12.14
N ARG A 130 9.31 -0.62 -11.19
CA ARG A 130 8.34 -1.66 -10.86
C ARG A 130 8.28 -1.82 -9.35
N PHE A 131 7.10 -1.65 -8.77
CA PHE A 131 6.87 -1.86 -7.34
C PHE A 131 5.54 -2.57 -7.09
N SER A 132 5.40 -3.15 -5.90
CA SER A 132 4.14 -3.72 -5.39
C SER A 132 3.73 -3.00 -4.11
N PHE A 133 2.46 -2.65 -4.01
CA PHE A 133 1.88 -2.13 -2.78
C PHE A 133 1.21 -3.27 -2.02
N GLU A 134 1.73 -3.58 -0.85
CA GLU A 134 1.33 -4.72 -0.02
C GLU A 134 0.36 -4.32 1.12
N GLY A 135 0.17 -3.01 1.34
CA GLY A 135 -0.67 -2.49 2.41
C GLY A 135 -0.13 -2.84 3.81
N PHE A 136 -1.05 -3.08 4.75
CA PHE A 136 -0.68 -3.51 6.11
C PHE A 136 -0.47 -5.01 6.19
N LEU A 137 0.59 -5.42 6.85
CA LEU A 137 0.83 -6.83 7.16
C LEU A 137 -0.20 -7.34 8.19
N PRO A 138 -0.52 -8.66 8.19
CA PRO A 138 -1.37 -9.26 9.22
C PRO A 138 -0.90 -8.95 10.64
N ALA A 139 -1.83 -8.64 11.54
CA ALA A 139 -1.52 -8.29 12.92
C ALA A 139 -0.93 -9.46 13.72
N LYS A 140 -1.37 -10.71 13.45
CA LYS A 140 -0.82 -11.91 14.09
C LYS A 140 0.54 -12.24 13.49
N ALA A 141 1.54 -12.50 14.33
CA ALA A 141 2.91 -12.83 13.93
C ALA A 141 2.98 -14.01 12.95
N SER A 142 2.18 -15.08 13.14
CA SER A 142 2.14 -16.21 12.20
C SER A 142 1.67 -15.78 10.81
N GLY A 143 0.55 -15.10 10.69
CA GLY A 143 0.04 -14.62 9.41
C GLY A 143 0.95 -13.59 8.75
N ARG A 144 1.63 -12.74 9.56
CA ARG A 144 2.62 -11.79 9.08
C ARG A 144 3.81 -12.52 8.44
N ARG A 145 4.35 -13.54 9.12
CA ARG A 145 5.45 -14.36 8.60
C ARG A 145 5.05 -15.16 7.36
N ASP A 146 3.85 -15.75 7.36
CA ASP A 146 3.33 -16.47 6.19
C ASP A 146 3.22 -15.54 4.97
N ARG A 147 2.73 -14.30 5.18
CA ARG A 147 2.67 -13.30 4.10
C ARG A 147 4.06 -12.90 3.61
N LEU A 148 4.99 -12.61 4.52
CA LEU A 148 6.37 -12.27 4.16
C LEU A 148 7.06 -13.43 3.44
N GLN A 149 6.87 -14.67 3.90
CA GLN A 149 7.41 -15.85 3.22
C GLN A 149 6.91 -15.99 1.78
N ALA A 150 5.63 -15.69 1.53
CA ALA A 150 5.07 -15.67 0.17
C ALA A 150 5.67 -14.57 -0.72
N LEU A 151 6.21 -13.51 -0.12
CA LEU A 151 6.85 -12.38 -0.80
C LEU A 151 8.38 -12.48 -0.89
N ALA A 152 8.99 -13.53 -0.33
CA ALA A 152 10.45 -13.64 -0.25
C ALA A 152 11.15 -13.57 -1.63
N GLY A 153 10.50 -14.10 -2.67
CA GLY A 153 10.97 -14.07 -4.05
C GLY A 153 10.47 -12.90 -4.90
N GLU A 154 9.78 -11.91 -4.31
CA GLU A 154 9.29 -10.75 -5.07
C GLU A 154 10.47 -9.91 -5.58
N VAL A 155 10.53 -9.69 -6.90
CA VAL A 155 11.63 -8.97 -7.56
C VAL A 155 11.40 -7.45 -7.64
N ARG A 156 10.17 -7.00 -7.43
CA ARG A 156 9.81 -5.58 -7.42
C ARG A 156 10.09 -4.98 -6.05
N THR A 157 10.32 -3.68 -5.97
CA THR A 157 10.30 -2.96 -4.70
C THR A 157 8.92 -3.11 -4.04
N MET A 158 8.90 -3.58 -2.80
CA MET A 158 7.69 -3.78 -2.01
C MET A 158 7.45 -2.58 -1.10
N VAL A 159 6.21 -2.12 -1.02
CA VAL A 159 5.81 -0.97 -0.20
C VAL A 159 4.75 -1.43 0.80
N PHE A 160 5.03 -1.27 2.10
CA PHE A 160 4.16 -1.65 3.20
C PHE A 160 3.77 -0.43 4.03
N TYR A 161 2.53 -0.38 4.51
CA TYR A 161 2.14 0.50 5.60
C TYR A 161 2.33 -0.20 6.94
N GLU A 162 2.75 0.54 7.95
CA GLU A 162 2.89 -0.02 9.29
C GLU A 162 2.57 1.02 10.38
N SER A 163 2.16 0.50 11.53
CA SER A 163 1.79 1.30 12.70
C SER A 163 2.90 1.31 13.76
N SER A 164 2.87 2.32 14.64
CA SER A 164 3.82 2.51 15.73
C SER A 164 3.94 1.30 16.65
N HIS A 165 2.84 0.59 16.88
CA HIS A 165 2.81 -0.56 17.79
C HIS A 165 3.48 -1.81 17.25
N ARG A 166 3.72 -1.88 15.93
CA ARG A 166 4.16 -3.10 15.26
C ARG A 166 5.45 -2.94 14.46
N ILE A 167 5.94 -1.72 14.29
CA ILE A 167 7.07 -1.44 13.38
C ILE A 167 8.32 -2.27 13.70
N ALA A 168 8.71 -2.38 14.98
CA ALA A 168 9.89 -3.16 15.37
C ALA A 168 9.71 -4.65 15.10
N GLU A 169 8.55 -5.22 15.46
CA GLU A 169 8.23 -6.62 15.18
C GLU A 169 8.18 -6.91 13.68
N SER A 170 7.60 -6.00 12.90
CA SER A 170 7.50 -6.16 11.44
C SER A 170 8.86 -6.10 10.77
N LEU A 171 9.75 -5.18 11.18
CA LEU A 171 11.12 -5.13 10.68
C LEU A 171 11.92 -6.37 11.07
N ALA A 172 11.73 -6.90 12.31
CA ALA A 172 12.39 -8.13 12.75
C ALA A 172 11.96 -9.34 11.90
N ASP A 173 10.66 -9.51 11.65
CA ASP A 173 10.15 -10.58 10.80
C ASP A 173 10.60 -10.41 9.33
N MET A 174 10.64 -9.16 8.80
CA MET A 174 11.18 -8.89 7.47
C MET A 174 12.66 -9.23 7.37
N ALA A 175 13.48 -8.82 8.35
CA ALA A 175 14.90 -9.14 8.37
C ALA A 175 15.17 -10.65 8.45
N ALA A 176 14.38 -11.39 9.24
CA ALA A 176 14.50 -12.83 9.37
C ALA A 176 14.14 -13.58 8.07
N ILE A 177 13.17 -13.08 7.30
CA ILE A 177 12.63 -13.78 6.12
C ILE A 177 13.31 -13.32 4.82
N PHE A 178 13.49 -12.00 4.65
CA PHE A 178 14.09 -11.44 3.43
C PHE A 178 15.64 -11.38 3.50
N GLY A 179 16.20 -11.56 4.71
CA GLY A 179 17.62 -11.37 5.00
C GLY A 179 17.91 -9.97 5.54
N GLY A 180 18.73 -9.90 6.59
CA GLY A 180 19.07 -8.65 7.27
C GLY A 180 19.76 -7.62 6.37
N GLU A 181 20.53 -8.07 5.39
CA GLU A 181 21.25 -7.21 4.43
C GLU A 181 20.38 -6.68 3.28
N ARG A 182 19.11 -7.09 3.20
CA ARG A 182 18.19 -6.61 2.16
C ARG A 182 18.03 -5.10 2.24
N PRO A 183 18.35 -4.34 1.17
CA PRO A 183 18.19 -2.89 1.17
C PRO A 183 16.73 -2.50 1.44
N ALA A 184 16.56 -1.53 2.32
CA ALA A 184 15.25 -1.05 2.73
C ALA A 184 15.30 0.42 3.13
N VAL A 185 14.14 1.07 3.09
CA VAL A 185 13.94 2.45 3.53
C VAL A 185 12.72 2.52 4.42
N LEU A 186 12.84 3.23 5.52
CA LEU A 186 11.76 3.52 6.45
C LEU A 186 11.41 5.00 6.39
N ALA A 187 10.26 5.33 5.81
CA ALA A 187 9.70 6.67 5.87
C ALA A 187 8.71 6.76 7.03
N ARG A 188 8.89 7.76 7.88
CA ARG A 188 8.11 7.97 9.09
C ARG A 188 7.54 9.37 9.11
N GLU A 189 6.27 9.54 9.51
CA GLU A 189 5.60 10.83 9.71
C GLU A 189 5.75 11.76 8.48
N LEU A 190 5.63 11.22 7.28
CA LEU A 190 5.75 11.99 6.03
C LEU A 190 4.85 13.22 6.04
N THR A 191 5.37 14.35 5.58
CA THR A 191 4.76 15.69 5.52
C THR A 191 4.49 16.34 6.86
N LYS A 192 4.77 15.66 8.00
CA LYS A 192 4.56 16.17 9.36
C LYS A 192 5.84 16.77 9.95
N LEU A 193 5.72 17.38 11.14
CA LEU A 193 6.83 18.05 11.83
C LEU A 193 8.05 17.13 12.09
N PHE A 194 7.79 15.84 12.34
CA PHE A 194 8.83 14.86 12.64
C PHE A 194 9.09 13.91 11.47
N GLU A 195 8.93 14.40 10.26
CA GLU A 195 9.26 13.63 9.05
C GLU A 195 10.68 13.10 9.13
N THR A 196 10.82 11.80 8.91
CA THR A 196 12.12 11.12 8.90
C THR A 196 12.13 10.08 7.79
N VAL A 197 13.22 10.02 7.03
CA VAL A 197 13.47 8.96 6.05
C VAL A 197 14.81 8.34 6.40
N LEU A 198 14.79 7.07 6.79
CA LEU A 198 15.96 6.28 7.13
C LEU A 198 16.22 5.28 6.01
N ASP A 199 17.43 5.26 5.48
CA ASP A 199 17.87 4.32 4.45
C ASP A 199 18.93 3.35 5.01
N GLY A 200 19.04 2.18 4.39
CA GLY A 200 20.01 1.16 4.78
C GLY A 200 19.58 -0.25 4.41
N ASN A 201 19.77 -1.17 5.33
CA ASN A 201 19.28 -2.54 5.24
C ASN A 201 18.32 -2.86 6.39
N LEU A 202 17.57 -3.95 6.28
CA LEU A 202 16.54 -4.33 7.27
C LEU A 202 17.11 -4.48 8.69
N ALA A 203 18.29 -5.04 8.86
CA ALA A 203 18.93 -5.20 10.17
C ALA A 203 19.34 -3.84 10.77
N GLY A 204 19.89 -2.95 9.96
CA GLY A 204 20.28 -1.61 10.38
C GLY A 204 19.08 -0.75 10.76
N LEU A 205 18.00 -0.81 9.97
CA LEU A 205 16.75 -0.09 10.29
C LEU A 205 16.10 -0.60 11.58
N LEU A 206 16.08 -1.93 11.79
CA LEU A 206 15.61 -2.52 13.05
C LEU A 206 16.40 -1.99 14.23
N ALA A 207 17.73 -2.01 14.15
CA ALA A 207 18.60 -1.52 15.22
C ALA A 207 18.36 -0.03 15.54
N GLN A 208 18.16 0.82 14.52
CA GLN A 208 17.85 2.24 14.71
C GLN A 208 16.50 2.45 15.40
N VAL A 209 15.47 1.70 15.00
CA VAL A 209 14.13 1.77 15.59
C VAL A 209 14.13 1.24 17.04
N GLU A 210 14.96 0.24 17.36
CA GLU A 210 15.10 -0.27 18.72
C GLU A 210 15.89 0.66 19.64
N ALA A 211 16.88 1.37 19.10
CA ALA A 211 17.74 2.29 19.87
C ALA A 211 17.04 3.57 20.33
N ASP A 212 16.02 4.05 19.59
CA ASP A 212 15.30 5.30 19.91
C ASP A 212 13.78 5.06 19.90
N GLU A 213 13.16 5.17 21.08
CA GLU A 213 11.70 5.05 21.23
C GLU A 213 10.91 6.06 20.39
N ASN A 214 11.48 7.23 20.05
CA ASN A 214 10.82 8.21 19.22
C ASN A 214 10.71 7.72 17.77
N GLN A 215 11.63 6.88 17.34
CA GLN A 215 11.56 6.23 16.02
C GLN A 215 10.48 5.15 15.93
N ARG A 216 9.81 4.80 17.04
CA ARG A 216 8.67 3.87 17.06
C ARG A 216 7.32 4.57 17.07
N LYS A 217 7.27 5.92 17.10
CA LYS A 217 6.04 6.72 17.16
C LYS A 217 5.63 7.21 15.79
N GLY A 218 4.32 7.23 15.53
CA GLY A 218 3.76 7.78 14.31
C GLY A 218 3.35 6.73 13.27
N GLU A 219 3.28 7.12 12.03
CA GLU A 219 2.86 6.31 10.89
C GLU A 219 4.05 6.06 9.97
N PHE A 220 4.11 4.85 9.41
CA PHE A 220 5.28 4.38 8.69
C PHE A 220 4.92 3.85 7.30
N VAL A 221 5.83 4.10 6.36
CA VAL A 221 5.92 3.38 5.10
C VAL A 221 7.27 2.66 5.07
N VAL A 222 7.23 1.34 5.03
CA VAL A 222 8.43 0.50 4.88
C VAL A 222 8.55 0.11 3.42
N MET A 223 9.69 0.40 2.83
CA MET A 223 9.99 0.00 1.46
C MET A 223 11.17 -0.97 1.48
N VAL A 224 11.00 -2.11 0.83
CA VAL A 224 12.02 -3.15 0.77
C VAL A 224 12.34 -3.42 -0.69
N GLN A 225 13.62 -3.35 -1.05
CA GLN A 225 14.05 -3.70 -2.39
C GLN A 225 13.68 -5.15 -2.71
N GLY A 226 13.21 -5.40 -3.92
CA GLY A 226 12.90 -6.74 -4.38
C GLY A 226 14.09 -7.69 -4.25
N ALA A 227 13.80 -8.99 -4.29
CA ALA A 227 14.84 -9.99 -4.52
C ALA A 227 15.50 -9.62 -5.86
N GLY A 228 16.75 -9.19 -5.84
CA GLY A 228 17.46 -8.86 -7.07
C GLY A 228 17.38 -10.02 -8.07
N ASP A 229 17.68 -9.74 -9.33
CA ASP A 229 18.14 -10.77 -10.27
C ASP A 229 19.51 -11.30 -9.77
N ASP A 230 19.57 -11.65 -8.50
CA ASP A 230 20.74 -12.27 -7.92
C ASP A 230 20.76 -13.70 -8.44
N ALA A 231 21.59 -13.90 -9.45
CA ALA A 231 21.77 -15.20 -10.09
C ALA A 231 22.05 -16.29 -9.02
N GLU A 232 22.59 -15.91 -7.89
CA GLU A 232 22.86 -16.79 -6.76
C GLU A 232 21.60 -17.14 -5.95
N ALA A 233 20.73 -16.16 -5.64
CA ALA A 233 19.44 -16.40 -5.00
C ALA A 233 18.50 -17.19 -5.92
N GLN A 234 18.47 -16.85 -7.20
CA GLN A 234 17.72 -17.56 -8.23
C GLN A 234 18.21 -19.01 -8.39
N LEU A 235 19.52 -19.20 -8.35
CA LEU A 235 20.13 -20.52 -8.39
C LEU A 235 19.85 -21.32 -7.10
N ALA A 236 19.91 -20.68 -5.93
CA ALA A 236 19.58 -21.33 -4.65
C ALA A 236 18.12 -21.79 -4.63
N HIS A 237 17.19 -20.93 -5.05
CA HIS A 237 15.78 -21.29 -5.20
C HIS A 237 15.59 -22.41 -6.25
N GLY A 238 16.26 -22.31 -7.39
CA GLY A 238 16.25 -23.34 -8.43
C GLY A 238 16.71 -24.70 -7.90
N ARG A 239 17.76 -24.74 -7.08
CA ARG A 239 18.26 -25.97 -6.43
C ARG A 239 17.25 -26.56 -5.43
N GLN A 240 16.56 -25.74 -4.65
CA GLN A 240 15.52 -26.22 -3.72
C GLN A 240 14.34 -26.85 -4.49
N VAL A 241 13.87 -26.19 -5.54
CA VAL A 241 12.80 -26.73 -6.39
C VAL A 241 13.26 -28.01 -7.10
N TYR A 242 14.48 -28.02 -7.64
CA TYR A 242 15.06 -29.21 -8.27
C TYR A 242 15.14 -30.40 -7.32
N ALA A 243 15.60 -30.20 -6.08
CA ALA A 243 15.68 -31.26 -5.08
C ALA A 243 14.31 -31.89 -4.81
N LYS A 244 13.29 -31.07 -4.59
CA LYS A 244 11.90 -31.54 -4.39
C LYS A 244 11.33 -32.28 -5.60
N LEU A 245 11.56 -31.77 -6.79
CA LEU A 245 11.07 -32.41 -8.02
C LEU A 245 11.79 -33.72 -8.31
N SER A 246 13.07 -33.85 -7.95
CA SER A 246 13.89 -35.04 -8.17
C SER A 246 13.46 -36.24 -7.30
N GLU A 247 12.69 -36.01 -6.24
CA GLU A 247 12.06 -37.08 -5.44
C GLU A 247 10.99 -37.85 -6.24
N HIS A 248 10.41 -37.22 -7.27
CA HIS A 248 9.26 -37.75 -8.00
C HIS A 248 9.46 -37.86 -9.54
N LEU A 249 10.50 -37.22 -10.06
CA LEU A 249 10.72 -37.09 -11.49
C LEU A 249 12.17 -37.47 -11.87
N PRO A 250 12.41 -37.98 -13.11
CA PRO A 250 13.77 -38.15 -13.61
C PRO A 250 14.58 -36.85 -13.56
N PRO A 251 15.88 -36.90 -13.23
CA PRO A 251 16.72 -35.70 -13.01
C PRO A 251 16.66 -34.68 -14.15
N SER A 252 16.63 -35.14 -15.40
CA SER A 252 16.56 -34.25 -16.57
C SER A 252 15.24 -33.49 -16.66
N THR A 253 14.13 -34.10 -16.26
CA THR A 253 12.79 -33.49 -16.24
C THR A 253 12.65 -32.55 -15.06
N ALA A 254 13.13 -32.98 -13.87
CA ALA A 254 13.15 -32.15 -12.68
C ALA A 254 13.96 -30.86 -12.90
N ALA A 255 15.15 -30.95 -13.49
CA ALA A 255 15.95 -29.77 -13.79
C ALA A 255 15.33 -28.86 -14.87
N LYS A 256 14.66 -29.42 -15.85
CA LYS A 256 13.94 -28.61 -16.85
C LYS A 256 12.81 -27.81 -16.19
N LEU A 257 11.98 -28.48 -15.41
CA LEU A 257 10.85 -27.85 -14.71
C LEU A 257 11.32 -26.83 -13.64
N ALA A 258 12.36 -27.16 -12.87
CA ALA A 258 12.93 -26.24 -11.90
C ALA A 258 13.46 -24.97 -12.58
N ALA A 259 14.14 -25.09 -13.72
CA ALA A 259 14.63 -23.96 -14.50
C ALA A 259 13.48 -23.11 -15.05
N GLU A 260 12.43 -23.73 -15.60
CA GLU A 260 11.24 -23.03 -16.11
C GLU A 260 10.47 -22.29 -14.98
N LEU A 261 10.37 -22.88 -13.80
CA LEU A 261 9.62 -22.31 -12.65
C LEU A 261 10.38 -21.20 -11.93
N THR A 262 11.74 -21.27 -11.92
CA THR A 262 12.55 -20.37 -11.09
C THR A 262 13.40 -19.38 -11.92
N GLY A 263 13.52 -19.62 -13.23
CA GLY A 263 14.43 -18.85 -14.09
C GLY A 263 15.91 -19.22 -13.89
N ALA A 264 16.23 -20.15 -12.98
CA ALA A 264 17.61 -20.58 -12.74
C ALA A 264 18.20 -21.27 -13.99
N PRO A 265 19.49 -21.05 -14.30
CA PRO A 265 20.14 -21.71 -15.44
C PRO A 265 20.12 -23.22 -15.28
N ARG A 266 19.46 -23.94 -16.18
CA ARG A 266 19.30 -25.40 -16.11
C ARG A 266 20.63 -26.14 -15.87
N LYS A 267 21.72 -25.68 -16.53
CA LYS A 267 23.05 -26.28 -16.37
C LYS A 267 23.60 -26.19 -14.95
N ALA A 268 23.25 -25.14 -14.21
CA ALA A 268 23.72 -24.92 -12.85
C ALA A 268 22.93 -25.71 -11.79
N LEU A 269 21.83 -26.37 -12.19
CA LEU A 269 21.03 -27.26 -11.34
C LEU A 269 21.56 -28.72 -11.35
N TYR A 270 22.39 -29.07 -12.34
CA TYR A 270 23.00 -30.38 -12.46
C TYR A 270 24.40 -30.38 -11.83
N GLY A 271 24.63 -30.18 -10.65
CA GLY A 271 26.00 -30.25 -10.23
C GLY A 271 26.26 -29.66 -8.85
N SER A 272 26.14 -30.49 -7.93
CA SER A 272 26.88 -30.45 -6.67
C SER A 272 26.95 -31.86 -6.14
#